data_b2ef37d2b3780a8a137f025a378ede8f
#
_entry.id   b2ef37d2b3780a8a137f025a378ede8f
#
_cell.length_a   1.000
_cell.length_b   1.000
_cell.length_c   1.000
_cell.angle_alpha   90.00
_cell.angle_beta   90.00
_cell.angle_gamma   90.00
#
_symmetry.space_group_name_H-M   'P 1'
#
loop_
_entity.id
_entity.type
_entity.pdbx_description
1 polymer ?
#
loop_
_entity_poly.entity_id
_entity_poly.type
_entity_poly.pdbx_seq_one_letter_code
_entity_poly.pdbx_strand_id
1 'polypeptide(L)'
;MGQRGMSSMSCNTTILPKAFKRKSCLISRTIRHSLGLTGEGKSMAGSILKQERLLLLAIPAAIIAYMTEHAIFEAGKTAALIAAIVLIGLIVLISMRVAHHAEILAAKVGDPYGTMILTLSAVAVEVLILAIIMSESSSPTLVRDTIYSAVMIDINGILGLAALLGGLRHGEQPYNDDSGKTYGVMILTAMGISMIVPEFIPEQSWHLYSAFTIVAMIALYALFLKMQVGPHSYFFSYAYPRKAHPAGQPSHGHAEEEDEGSVPLSIGLIIAGVVLIGVLAEFMSTFLSESLEGTSAPPALMAVVVATISASPEILTALRSALRNRMQAVVNIAMGASLSTVILTVPVMEGIALYTGQPFIMAMTPVQTVMVFITLIAAAINLNDGETNAIEGMTHFILFATFIMLLFLGL
;
A
#
# COMPACT_ATOMS: atom_id res chain seq x y z
N MET A 1 24.06 21.94 48.62
CA MET A 1 24.59 20.90 49.52
C MET A 1 23.69 19.69 49.37
N GLY A 2 24.07 18.55 48.90
CA GLY A 2 25.30 17.94 48.42
C GLY A 2 24.94 16.71 47.60
N GLN A 3 25.53 16.64 46.42
CA GLN A 3 25.57 15.44 45.58
C GLN A 3 26.49 14.39 46.21
N ARG A 4 26.11 13.11 46.14
CA ARG A 4 27.04 11.96 46.06
C ARG A 4 26.30 10.91 45.23
N GLY A 5 26.60 10.55 44.03
CA GLY A 5 27.80 10.01 43.47
C GLY A 5 27.91 8.53 43.83
N MET A 6 27.16 7.63 43.05
CA MET A 6 27.45 6.20 43.12
C MET A 6 28.45 5.86 42.02
N SER A 7 29.69 5.73 42.47
CA SER A 7 30.86 5.35 41.70
C SER A 7 30.79 3.90 41.19
N SER A 8 31.33 3.73 39.99
CA SER A 8 31.74 2.47 39.38
C SER A 8 32.47 1.56 40.38
N MET A 9 31.92 0.39 40.67
CA MET A 9 32.60 -0.66 41.38
C MET A 9 33.66 -1.29 40.49
N SER A 10 34.90 -0.81 40.60
CA SER A 10 36.06 -1.43 39.96
C SER A 10 36.34 -2.77 40.66
N CYS A 11 36.43 -3.82 39.87
CA CYS A 11 36.79 -5.17 40.29
C CYS A 11 38.32 -5.22 40.59
N ASN A 12 38.70 -4.75 41.78
CA ASN A 12 40.06 -4.83 42.29
C ASN A 12 40.10 -5.51 43.65
N THR A 13 40.07 -6.84 43.65
CA THR A 13 40.42 -7.66 44.83
C THR A 13 41.62 -8.54 44.46
N THR A 14 42.72 -8.16 45.04
CA THR A 14 44.06 -8.72 44.90
C THR A 14 44.22 -9.98 45.75
N ILE A 15 43.58 -11.10 45.47
CA ILE A 15 43.98 -12.43 46.01
C ILE A 15 43.02 -13.48 45.40
N LEU A 16 43.19 -13.85 44.11
CA LEU A 16 42.62 -15.09 43.55
C LEU A 16 43.35 -15.46 42.26
N PRO A 17 43.61 -16.75 41.94
CA PRO A 17 44.34 -17.19 40.77
C PRO A 17 43.65 -16.78 39.48
N LYS A 18 44.45 -16.39 38.45
CA LYS A 18 43.99 -15.85 37.15
C LYS A 18 42.91 -16.69 36.41
N ALA A 19 42.89 -18.00 36.65
CA ALA A 19 41.91 -18.92 36.06
C ALA A 19 40.50 -18.78 36.67
N PHE A 20 40.38 -18.39 37.94
CA PHE A 20 39.08 -18.23 38.61
C PHE A 20 38.44 -16.87 38.27
N LYS A 21 39.26 -15.83 38.03
CA LYS A 21 38.79 -14.51 37.54
C LYS A 21 38.12 -14.58 36.16
N ARG A 22 38.65 -15.44 35.27
CA ARG A 22 38.10 -15.60 33.94
C ARG A 22 36.72 -16.29 33.91
N LYS A 23 36.54 -17.31 34.76
CA LYS A 23 35.25 -18.02 34.89
C LYS A 23 34.16 -17.17 35.55
N SER A 24 34.52 -16.44 36.62
CA SER A 24 33.56 -15.55 37.31
C SER A 24 33.11 -14.37 36.43
N CYS A 25 34.01 -13.81 35.63
CA CYS A 25 33.66 -12.74 34.68
C CYS A 25 32.80 -13.24 33.51
N LEU A 26 33.03 -14.47 32.98
CA LEU A 26 32.20 -15.11 31.98
C LEU A 26 30.80 -15.42 32.51
N ILE A 27 30.69 -16.00 33.71
CA ILE A 27 29.40 -16.34 34.33
C ILE A 27 28.59 -15.06 34.62
N SER A 28 29.21 -14.00 35.09
CA SER A 28 28.57 -12.70 35.29
C SER A 28 28.10 -12.05 33.99
N ARG A 29 28.81 -12.26 32.89
CA ARG A 29 28.46 -11.76 31.56
C ARG A 29 27.31 -12.57 30.95
N THR A 30 27.34 -13.90 31.13
CA THR A 30 26.28 -14.81 30.64
C THR A 30 24.97 -14.60 31.40
N ILE A 31 25.03 -14.40 32.73
CA ILE A 31 23.84 -14.13 33.55
C ILE A 31 23.26 -12.74 33.26
N ARG A 32 24.05 -11.71 32.94
CA ARG A 32 23.55 -10.40 32.48
C ARG A 32 22.92 -10.46 31.08
N HIS A 33 23.45 -11.31 30.22
CA HIS A 33 22.89 -11.50 28.86
C HIS A 33 21.56 -12.27 28.90
N SER A 34 21.40 -13.23 29.79
CA SER A 34 20.15 -13.99 29.92
C SER A 34 19.05 -13.28 30.74
N LEU A 35 19.39 -12.23 31.50
CA LEU A 35 18.45 -11.45 32.30
C LEU A 35 18.03 -10.12 31.63
N GLY A 36 18.47 -9.82 30.39
CA GLY A 36 18.06 -8.63 29.63
C GLY A 36 18.43 -7.28 30.32
N LEU A 37 19.38 -7.25 31.24
CA LEU A 37 19.75 -6.07 32.03
C LEU A 37 20.94 -5.28 31.46
N THR A 38 21.18 -5.38 30.16
CA THR A 38 22.18 -4.55 29.46
C THR A 38 21.55 -3.25 29.01
N GLY A 39 22.24 -2.13 29.23
CA GLY A 39 21.77 -0.78 28.82
C GLY A 39 21.50 -0.58 27.33
N GLU A 40 21.79 -1.60 26.51
CA GLU A 40 21.48 -1.66 25.08
C GLU A 40 19.98 -1.70 24.81
N GLY A 41 19.19 -2.39 25.65
CA GLY A 41 17.73 -2.44 25.48
C GLY A 41 17.03 -1.07 25.65
N LYS A 42 17.57 -0.18 26.49
CA LYS A 42 17.02 1.19 26.62
C LYS A 42 17.42 2.11 25.45
N SER A 43 18.61 1.90 24.87
CA SER A 43 19.07 2.62 23.68
C SER A 43 18.26 2.19 22.44
N MET A 44 18.02 0.88 22.29
CA MET A 44 17.26 0.30 21.18
C MET A 44 15.77 0.70 21.22
N ALA A 45 15.13 0.64 22.39
CA ALA A 45 13.75 1.13 22.56
C ALA A 45 13.64 2.64 22.28
N GLY A 46 14.61 3.44 22.69
CA GLY A 46 14.63 4.88 22.42
C GLY A 46 14.83 5.24 20.95
N SER A 47 15.59 4.44 20.19
CA SER A 47 15.77 4.62 18.75
C SER A 47 14.50 4.21 17.98
N ILE A 48 13.88 3.09 18.33
CA ILE A 48 12.62 2.63 17.76
C ILE A 48 11.51 3.67 18.01
N LEU A 49 11.37 4.19 19.23
CA LEU A 49 10.37 5.23 19.52
C LEU A 49 10.59 6.52 18.69
N LYS A 50 11.84 6.90 18.42
CA LYS A 50 12.12 8.05 17.56
C LYS A 50 11.81 7.77 16.10
N GLN A 51 12.05 6.57 15.64
CA GLN A 51 11.84 6.15 14.26
C GLN A 51 10.35 5.96 13.95
N GLU A 52 9.59 5.45 14.94
CA GLU A 52 8.15 5.15 14.82
C GLU A 52 7.23 6.24 15.42
N ARG A 53 7.75 7.46 15.55
CA ARG A 53 6.98 8.59 16.09
C ARG A 53 5.65 8.87 15.34
N LEU A 54 5.57 8.55 14.04
CA LEU A 54 4.35 8.72 13.24
C LEU A 54 3.28 7.71 13.64
N LEU A 55 3.63 6.42 13.85
CA LEU A 55 2.71 5.42 14.39
C LEU A 55 2.25 5.79 15.81
N LEU A 56 3.15 6.33 16.63
CA LEU A 56 2.81 6.78 17.97
C LEU A 56 1.88 8.01 17.97
N LEU A 57 1.96 8.89 16.95
CA LEU A 57 1.05 10.04 16.80
C LEU A 57 -0.38 9.61 16.44
N ALA A 58 -0.56 8.45 15.82
CA ALA A 58 -1.87 7.92 15.48
C ALA A 58 -2.75 7.66 16.70
N ILE A 59 -2.16 7.18 17.80
CA ILE A 59 -2.89 6.86 19.04
C ILE A 59 -3.53 8.11 19.67
N PRO A 60 -2.77 9.19 19.98
CA PRO A 60 -3.40 10.40 20.50
C PRO A 60 -4.34 11.06 19.48
N ALA A 61 -4.07 10.95 18.17
CA ALA A 61 -4.98 11.46 17.16
C ALA A 61 -6.34 10.74 17.18
N ALA A 62 -6.36 9.41 17.29
CA ALA A 62 -7.59 8.64 17.43
C ALA A 62 -8.35 9.00 18.73
N ILE A 63 -7.64 9.17 19.86
CA ILE A 63 -8.24 9.60 21.12
C ILE A 63 -8.84 11.01 21.00
N ILE A 64 -8.10 11.94 20.37
CA ILE A 64 -8.58 13.32 20.14
C ILE A 64 -9.80 13.28 19.22
N ALA A 65 -9.79 12.54 18.12
CA ALA A 65 -10.91 12.42 17.20
C ALA A 65 -12.15 11.93 17.95
N TYR A 66 -12.02 10.85 18.76
CA TYR A 66 -13.10 10.33 19.59
C TYR A 66 -13.63 11.37 20.59
N MET A 67 -12.76 12.06 21.32
CA MET A 67 -13.17 13.04 22.35
C MET A 67 -13.76 14.31 21.76
N THR A 68 -13.39 14.68 20.54
CA THR A 68 -13.84 15.93 19.91
C THR A 68 -14.92 15.75 18.86
N GLU A 69 -15.34 14.53 18.58
CA GLU A 69 -16.33 14.20 17.54
C GLU A 69 -17.60 15.06 17.66
N HIS A 70 -18.22 15.06 18.84
CA HIS A 70 -19.43 15.84 19.07
C HIS A 70 -19.20 17.35 18.94
N ALA A 71 -18.08 17.86 19.44
CA ALA A 71 -17.71 19.27 19.32
C ALA A 71 -17.42 19.70 17.86
N ILE A 72 -16.87 18.78 17.06
CA ILE A 72 -16.63 19.01 15.62
C ILE A 72 -17.94 19.10 14.87
N PHE A 73 -18.92 18.23 15.17
CA PHE A 73 -20.25 18.29 14.56
C PHE A 73 -21.00 19.56 14.95
N GLU A 74 -20.95 19.98 16.21
CA GLU A 74 -21.53 21.26 16.67
C GLU A 74 -20.87 22.48 16.00
N ALA A 75 -19.56 22.41 15.70
CA ALA A 75 -18.85 23.48 15.00
C ALA A 75 -19.18 23.55 13.50
N GLY A 76 -19.83 22.53 12.93
CA GLY A 76 -20.39 22.50 11.59
C GLY A 76 -19.46 21.90 10.52
N LYS A 77 -19.98 21.82 9.29
CA LYS A 77 -19.39 21.11 8.14
C LYS A 77 -17.96 21.48 7.81
N THR A 78 -17.59 22.76 7.95
CA THR A 78 -16.21 23.21 7.69
C THR A 78 -15.24 22.61 8.70
N ALA A 79 -15.62 22.50 9.97
CA ALA A 79 -14.78 21.87 10.99
C ALA A 79 -14.64 20.37 10.73
N ALA A 80 -15.71 19.70 10.36
CA ALA A 80 -15.71 18.27 9.97
C ALA A 80 -14.81 18.04 8.74
N LEU A 81 -14.86 18.91 7.72
CA LEU A 81 -13.99 18.80 6.55
C LEU A 81 -12.51 18.97 6.91
N ILE A 82 -12.17 19.93 7.74
CA ILE A 82 -10.79 20.15 8.19
C ILE A 82 -10.30 18.93 8.98
N ALA A 83 -11.13 18.41 9.89
CA ALA A 83 -10.79 17.20 10.65
C ALA A 83 -10.59 15.99 9.73
N ALA A 84 -11.46 15.76 8.74
CA ALA A 84 -11.29 14.72 7.73
C ALA A 84 -9.98 14.86 6.96
N ILE A 85 -9.65 16.05 6.48
CA ILE A 85 -8.38 16.31 5.73
C ILE A 85 -7.15 16.02 6.61
N VAL A 86 -7.18 16.42 7.88
CA VAL A 86 -6.08 16.13 8.82
C VAL A 86 -5.93 14.62 9.03
N LEU A 87 -7.04 13.90 9.20
CA LEU A 87 -7.02 12.44 9.34
C LEU A 87 -6.56 11.74 8.07
N ILE A 88 -6.99 12.18 6.89
CA ILE A 88 -6.50 11.68 5.59
C ILE A 88 -4.97 11.82 5.53
N GLY A 89 -4.44 13.01 5.82
CA GLY A 89 -2.99 13.23 5.82
C GLY A 89 -2.25 12.30 6.80
N LEU A 90 -2.81 12.07 7.98
CA LEU A 90 -2.22 11.18 8.97
C LEU A 90 -2.28 9.71 8.53
N ILE A 91 -3.42 9.25 7.98
CA ILE A 91 -3.58 7.90 7.44
C ILE A 91 -2.55 7.65 6.32
N VAL A 92 -2.37 8.59 5.40
CA VAL A 92 -1.35 8.51 4.33
C VAL A 92 0.05 8.34 4.93
N LEU A 93 0.41 9.14 5.94
CA LEU A 93 1.73 9.03 6.59
C LEU A 93 1.94 7.69 7.29
N ILE A 94 0.90 7.13 7.93
CA ILE A 94 0.95 5.81 8.56
C ILE A 94 1.02 4.71 7.50
N SER A 95 0.25 4.83 6.41
CA SER A 95 0.28 3.88 5.28
C SER A 95 1.68 3.81 4.66
N MET A 96 2.36 4.95 4.49
CA MET A 96 3.77 4.98 4.06
C MET A 96 4.72 4.28 5.03
N ARG A 97 4.46 4.33 6.35
CA ARG A 97 5.27 3.60 7.35
C ARG A 97 4.99 2.10 7.30
N VAL A 98 3.72 1.69 7.13
CA VAL A 98 3.34 0.29 6.92
C VAL A 98 4.04 -0.27 5.67
N ALA A 99 4.00 0.46 4.55
CA ALA A 99 4.69 0.07 3.32
C ALA A 99 6.21 -0.04 3.52
N HIS A 100 6.84 0.88 4.24
CA HIS A 100 8.27 0.82 4.55
C HIS A 100 8.65 -0.43 5.35
N HIS A 101 7.86 -0.81 6.37
CA HIS A 101 8.09 -2.06 7.11
C HIS A 101 7.81 -3.31 6.27
N ALA A 102 6.85 -3.24 5.34
CA ALA A 102 6.61 -4.30 4.37
C ALA A 102 7.80 -4.44 3.39
N GLU A 103 8.42 -3.33 2.95
CA GLU A 103 9.65 -3.33 2.14
C GLU A 103 10.84 -3.96 2.89
N ILE A 104 11.06 -3.59 4.17
CA ILE A 104 12.10 -4.20 5.01
C ILE A 104 11.89 -5.71 5.13
N LEU A 105 10.66 -6.13 5.38
CA LEU A 105 10.30 -7.54 5.49
C LEU A 105 10.49 -8.27 4.16
N ALA A 106 10.07 -7.64 3.06
CA ALA A 106 10.24 -8.14 1.70
C ALA A 106 11.71 -8.35 1.34
N ALA A 107 12.57 -7.36 1.66
CA ALA A 107 14.01 -7.46 1.41
C ALA A 107 14.68 -8.59 2.20
N LYS A 108 14.21 -8.89 3.43
CA LYS A 108 14.75 -9.97 4.27
C LYS A 108 14.29 -11.36 3.86
N VAL A 109 13.06 -11.48 3.39
CA VAL A 109 12.51 -12.76 2.93
C VAL A 109 12.99 -13.07 1.51
N GLY A 110 13.27 -12.02 0.73
CA GLY A 110 13.72 -12.14 -0.66
C GLY A 110 12.59 -12.44 -1.64
N ASP A 111 12.89 -12.24 -2.92
CA ASP A 111 11.96 -12.56 -3.99
C ASP A 111 11.77 -14.08 -4.12
N PRO A 112 10.56 -14.51 -4.43
CA PRO A 112 9.36 -13.75 -4.79
C PRO A 112 8.42 -13.45 -3.61
N TYR A 113 8.70 -13.99 -2.44
CA TYR A 113 7.84 -13.84 -1.26
C TYR A 113 7.81 -12.40 -0.74
N GLY A 114 8.91 -11.66 -0.95
CA GLY A 114 8.99 -10.25 -0.59
C GLY A 114 7.93 -9.42 -1.30
N THR A 115 7.79 -9.57 -2.60
CA THR A 115 6.77 -8.89 -3.40
C THR A 115 5.35 -9.24 -2.92
N MET A 116 5.10 -10.52 -2.58
CA MET A 116 3.80 -10.94 -2.03
C MET A 116 3.48 -10.24 -0.71
N ILE A 117 4.45 -10.12 0.20
CA ILE A 117 4.26 -9.45 1.50
C ILE A 117 3.90 -7.99 1.29
N LEU A 118 4.59 -7.30 0.39
CA LEU A 118 4.33 -5.89 0.09
C LEU A 118 2.90 -5.71 -0.44
N THR A 119 2.52 -6.49 -1.45
CA THR A 119 1.19 -6.47 -2.06
C THR A 119 0.08 -6.79 -1.05
N LEU A 120 0.24 -7.87 -0.27
CA LEU A 120 -0.76 -8.25 0.73
C LEU A 120 -0.91 -7.22 1.84
N SER A 121 0.18 -6.53 2.21
CA SER A 121 0.14 -5.45 3.21
C SER A 121 -0.65 -4.24 2.70
N ALA A 122 -0.47 -3.86 1.43
CA ALA A 122 -1.22 -2.77 0.81
C ALA A 122 -2.72 -3.11 0.69
N VAL A 123 -3.04 -4.30 0.18
CA VAL A 123 -4.43 -4.77 0.07
C VAL A 123 -5.09 -4.93 1.45
N ALA A 124 -4.36 -5.34 2.48
CA ALA A 124 -4.91 -5.43 3.84
C ALA A 124 -5.35 -4.06 4.38
N VAL A 125 -4.59 -2.99 4.10
CA VAL A 125 -4.97 -1.62 4.44
C VAL A 125 -6.24 -1.22 3.69
N GLU A 126 -6.28 -1.44 2.37
CA GLU A 126 -7.42 -1.11 1.51
C GLU A 126 -8.70 -1.83 1.95
N VAL A 127 -8.64 -3.15 2.11
CA VAL A 127 -9.78 -3.98 2.53
C VAL A 127 -10.29 -3.58 3.90
N LEU A 128 -9.39 -3.27 4.85
CA LEU A 128 -9.81 -2.85 6.19
C LEU A 128 -10.54 -1.50 6.15
N ILE A 129 -10.01 -0.52 5.43
CA ILE A 129 -10.67 0.78 5.24
C ILE A 129 -12.05 0.58 4.61
N LEU A 130 -12.13 -0.19 3.52
CA LEU A 130 -13.38 -0.46 2.83
C LEU A 130 -14.39 -1.20 3.71
N ALA A 131 -13.96 -2.19 4.47
CA ALA A 131 -14.85 -2.96 5.36
C ALA A 131 -15.46 -2.07 6.46
N ILE A 132 -14.64 -1.16 7.03
CA ILE A 132 -15.11 -0.20 8.04
C ILE A 132 -16.12 0.76 7.42
N ILE A 133 -15.78 1.42 6.32
CA ILE A 133 -16.65 2.40 5.68
C ILE A 133 -17.93 1.74 5.16
N MET A 134 -17.85 0.52 4.63
CA MET A 134 -19.02 -0.24 4.20
C MET A 134 -19.95 -0.59 5.38
N SER A 135 -19.42 -0.78 6.59
CA SER A 135 -20.25 -1.05 7.78
C SER A 135 -21.02 0.18 8.25
N GLU A 136 -20.52 1.38 7.96
CA GLU A 136 -21.15 2.65 8.36
C GLU A 136 -21.96 3.30 7.25
N SER A 137 -21.52 3.12 6.00
CA SER A 137 -22.15 3.71 4.82
C SER A 137 -23.28 2.82 4.29
N SER A 138 -24.42 3.41 3.98
CA SER A 138 -25.51 2.73 3.26
C SER A 138 -25.29 2.68 1.74
N SER A 139 -24.15 3.12 1.23
CA SER A 139 -23.89 3.14 -0.22
C SER A 139 -23.54 1.75 -0.75
N PRO A 140 -24.41 1.13 -1.58
CA PRO A 140 -24.17 -0.21 -2.11
C PRO A 140 -23.06 -0.25 -3.17
N THR A 141 -22.62 0.92 -3.67
CA THR A 141 -21.66 1.05 -4.79
C THR A 141 -20.25 1.45 -4.33
N LEU A 142 -20.06 1.71 -3.02
CA LEU A 142 -18.81 2.24 -2.49
C LEU A 142 -17.59 1.38 -2.88
N VAL A 143 -17.69 0.06 -2.73
CA VAL A 143 -16.60 -0.87 -3.06
C VAL A 143 -16.29 -0.84 -4.53
N ARG A 144 -17.32 -0.92 -5.39
CA ARG A 144 -17.18 -0.79 -6.85
C ARG A 144 -16.46 0.49 -7.23
N ASP A 145 -16.94 1.62 -6.70
CA ASP A 145 -16.41 2.94 -7.04
C ASP A 145 -14.97 3.11 -6.55
N THR A 146 -14.62 2.49 -5.42
CA THR A 146 -13.23 2.51 -4.90
C THR A 146 -12.30 1.68 -5.77
N ILE A 147 -12.68 0.45 -6.14
CA ILE A 147 -11.86 -0.42 -7.01
C ILE A 147 -11.70 0.22 -8.39
N TYR A 148 -12.79 0.76 -8.97
CA TYR A 148 -12.72 1.52 -10.22
C TYR A 148 -11.75 2.69 -10.11
N SER A 149 -11.84 3.49 -9.04
CA SER A 149 -10.98 4.65 -8.81
C SER A 149 -9.52 4.25 -8.63
N ALA A 150 -9.24 3.16 -7.90
CA ALA A 150 -7.89 2.64 -7.72
C ALA A 150 -7.26 2.26 -9.06
N VAL A 151 -7.98 1.51 -9.92
CA VAL A 151 -7.48 1.16 -11.25
C VAL A 151 -7.23 2.40 -12.12
N MET A 152 -8.12 3.42 -12.05
CA MET A 152 -7.90 4.68 -12.78
C MET A 152 -6.69 5.46 -12.25
N ILE A 153 -6.48 5.50 -10.94
CA ILE A 153 -5.32 6.12 -10.31
C ILE A 153 -4.04 5.39 -10.70
N ASP A 154 -4.01 4.06 -10.58
CA ASP A 154 -2.81 3.27 -10.82
C ASP A 154 -2.37 3.31 -12.28
N ILE A 155 -3.27 2.97 -13.22
CA ILE A 155 -2.92 2.85 -14.64
C ILE A 155 -2.82 4.22 -15.30
N ASN A 156 -3.76 5.11 -15.06
CA ASN A 156 -3.79 6.40 -15.76
C ASN A 156 -3.03 7.49 -14.98
N GLY A 157 -3.15 7.50 -13.65
CA GLY A 157 -2.45 8.46 -12.79
C GLY A 157 -0.99 8.10 -12.57
N ILE A 158 -0.72 6.95 -11.94
CA ILE A 158 0.66 6.57 -11.52
C ILE A 158 1.51 6.19 -12.74
N LEU A 159 1.08 5.20 -13.53
CA LEU A 159 1.82 4.78 -14.72
C LEU A 159 1.95 5.93 -15.71
N GLY A 160 0.84 6.65 -15.99
CA GLY A 160 0.82 7.77 -16.92
C GLY A 160 1.77 8.90 -16.51
N LEU A 161 1.70 9.36 -15.27
CA LEU A 161 2.57 10.44 -14.78
C LEU A 161 4.04 9.99 -14.68
N ALA A 162 4.29 8.75 -14.27
CA ALA A 162 5.63 8.19 -14.18
C ALA A 162 6.27 8.07 -15.57
N ALA A 163 5.55 7.54 -16.56
CA ALA A 163 6.01 7.44 -17.95
C ALA A 163 6.22 8.83 -18.57
N LEU A 164 5.33 9.79 -18.30
CA LEU A 164 5.46 11.17 -18.77
C LEU A 164 6.75 11.82 -18.21
N LEU A 165 6.93 11.83 -16.90
CA LEU A 165 8.08 12.48 -16.26
C LEU A 165 9.38 11.73 -16.54
N GLY A 166 9.34 10.41 -16.55
CA GLY A 166 10.47 9.57 -16.91
C GLY A 166 10.87 9.74 -18.36
N GLY A 167 9.90 9.72 -19.28
CA GLY A 167 10.10 9.93 -20.72
C GLY A 167 10.63 11.32 -21.07
N LEU A 168 10.12 12.38 -20.43
CA LEU A 168 10.68 13.73 -20.57
C LEU A 168 12.13 13.84 -20.12
N ARG A 169 12.55 13.02 -19.16
CA ARG A 169 13.91 13.05 -18.62
C ARG A 169 14.88 12.12 -19.34
N HIS A 170 14.43 10.96 -19.77
CA HIS A 170 15.29 9.88 -20.27
C HIS A 170 15.04 9.49 -21.72
N GLY A 171 13.94 9.97 -22.32
CA GLY A 171 13.45 9.50 -23.62
C GLY A 171 12.68 8.19 -23.46
N GLU A 172 13.03 7.20 -24.26
CA GLU A 172 12.46 5.85 -24.14
C GLU A 172 13.00 5.11 -22.91
N GLN A 173 12.13 4.44 -22.19
CA GLN A 173 12.45 3.71 -20.97
C GLN A 173 12.05 2.23 -21.12
N PRO A 174 13.03 1.30 -21.16
CA PRO A 174 12.75 -0.11 -21.41
C PRO A 174 12.23 -0.83 -20.15
N TYR A 175 11.40 -1.83 -20.38
CA TYR A 175 10.90 -2.81 -19.43
C TYR A 175 10.63 -4.14 -20.14
N ASN A 176 10.19 -5.19 -19.41
CA ASN A 176 9.80 -6.47 -19.99
C ASN A 176 8.33 -6.39 -20.45
N ASP A 177 8.09 -6.51 -21.74
CA ASP A 177 6.75 -6.45 -22.35
C ASP A 177 5.84 -7.60 -21.89
N ASP A 178 6.38 -8.78 -21.59
CA ASP A 178 5.61 -9.89 -21.03
C ASP A 178 4.93 -9.52 -19.71
N SER A 179 5.52 -8.65 -18.90
CA SER A 179 4.90 -8.17 -17.65
C SER A 179 3.68 -7.29 -17.94
N GLY A 180 3.81 -6.31 -18.84
CA GLY A 180 2.71 -5.44 -19.24
C GLY A 180 1.52 -6.21 -19.82
N LYS A 181 1.79 -7.15 -20.71
CA LYS A 181 0.78 -8.02 -21.33
C LYS A 181 0.09 -8.91 -20.30
N THR A 182 0.86 -9.55 -19.42
CA THR A 182 0.32 -10.45 -18.38
C THR A 182 -0.59 -9.69 -17.42
N TYR A 183 -0.12 -8.57 -16.86
CA TYR A 183 -0.94 -7.72 -16.00
C TYR A 183 -2.20 -7.23 -16.72
N GLY A 184 -2.06 -6.68 -17.94
CA GLY A 184 -3.16 -6.12 -18.69
C GLY A 184 -4.28 -7.12 -18.96
N VAL A 185 -3.96 -8.32 -19.41
CA VAL A 185 -4.98 -9.36 -19.69
C VAL A 185 -5.63 -9.86 -18.38
N MET A 186 -4.88 -9.97 -17.30
CA MET A 186 -5.42 -10.39 -16.01
C MET A 186 -6.37 -9.35 -15.41
N ILE A 187 -6.00 -8.05 -15.46
CA ILE A 187 -6.85 -6.95 -15.00
C ILE A 187 -8.13 -6.90 -15.85
N LEU A 188 -8.02 -6.99 -17.18
CA LEU A 188 -9.17 -7.02 -18.08
C LEU A 188 -10.11 -8.18 -17.75
N THR A 189 -9.57 -9.37 -17.54
CA THR A 189 -10.35 -10.55 -17.20
C THR A 189 -11.02 -10.40 -15.84
N ALA A 190 -10.27 -9.96 -14.82
CA ALA A 190 -10.77 -9.78 -13.47
C ALA A 190 -11.87 -8.72 -13.41
N MET A 191 -11.65 -7.52 -13.97
CA MET A 191 -12.67 -6.46 -14.02
C MET A 191 -13.86 -6.85 -14.89
N GLY A 192 -13.61 -7.52 -16.01
CA GLY A 192 -14.67 -8.01 -16.89
C GLY A 192 -15.63 -8.93 -16.15
N ILE A 193 -15.11 -9.93 -15.47
CA ILE A 193 -15.93 -10.92 -14.73
C ILE A 193 -16.58 -10.30 -13.52
N SER A 194 -15.85 -9.49 -12.71
CA SER A 194 -16.35 -9.04 -11.42
C SER A 194 -17.15 -7.74 -11.46
N MET A 195 -16.98 -6.91 -12.48
CA MET A 195 -17.55 -5.56 -12.48
C MET A 195 -18.33 -5.20 -13.75
N ILE A 196 -18.07 -5.85 -14.91
CA ILE A 196 -18.80 -5.57 -16.16
C ILE A 196 -19.92 -6.56 -16.36
N VAL A 197 -19.62 -7.87 -16.28
CA VAL A 197 -20.64 -8.92 -16.48
C VAL A 197 -21.79 -8.85 -15.47
N PRO A 198 -21.59 -8.46 -14.19
CA PRO A 198 -22.68 -8.34 -13.21
C PRO A 198 -23.85 -7.44 -13.65
N GLU A 199 -23.60 -6.45 -14.54
CA GLU A 199 -24.67 -5.60 -15.10
C GLU A 199 -25.74 -6.40 -15.87
N PHE A 200 -25.36 -7.56 -16.39
CA PHE A 200 -26.21 -8.41 -17.22
C PHE A 200 -26.77 -9.62 -16.48
N ILE A 201 -26.43 -9.76 -15.17
CA ILE A 201 -26.88 -10.91 -14.36
C ILE A 201 -28.21 -10.56 -13.66
N PRO A 202 -29.26 -11.39 -13.81
CA PRO A 202 -30.50 -11.19 -13.10
C PRO A 202 -30.32 -11.25 -11.57
N GLU A 203 -31.04 -10.40 -10.82
CA GLU A 203 -30.95 -10.28 -9.36
C GLU A 203 -31.06 -11.62 -8.62
N GLN A 204 -31.96 -12.48 -9.08
CA GLN A 204 -32.15 -13.82 -8.51
C GLN A 204 -30.93 -14.73 -8.58
N SER A 205 -29.96 -14.40 -9.45
CA SER A 205 -28.74 -15.18 -9.67
C SER A 205 -27.49 -14.53 -9.06
N TRP A 206 -27.61 -13.36 -8.43
CA TRP A 206 -26.45 -12.62 -7.92
C TRP A 206 -25.63 -13.41 -6.90
N HIS A 207 -26.26 -14.07 -5.93
CA HIS A 207 -25.54 -14.88 -4.94
C HIS A 207 -24.71 -15.99 -5.58
N LEU A 208 -25.26 -16.66 -6.60
CA LEU A 208 -24.54 -17.70 -7.32
C LEU A 208 -23.39 -17.13 -8.14
N TYR A 209 -23.63 -15.96 -8.76
CA TYR A 209 -22.61 -15.28 -9.56
C TYR A 209 -21.47 -14.74 -8.68
N SER A 210 -21.77 -14.13 -7.53
CA SER A 210 -20.74 -13.69 -6.56
C SER A 210 -19.93 -14.87 -6.01
N ALA A 211 -20.56 -16.01 -5.73
CA ALA A 211 -19.82 -17.21 -5.34
C ALA A 211 -18.85 -17.70 -6.47
N PHE A 212 -19.29 -17.59 -7.72
CA PHE A 212 -18.45 -17.90 -8.89
C PHE A 212 -17.28 -16.91 -8.99
N THR A 213 -17.52 -15.58 -8.89
CA THR A 213 -16.48 -14.56 -8.97
C THR A 213 -15.44 -14.73 -7.89
N ILE A 214 -15.83 -15.00 -6.64
CA ILE A 214 -14.90 -15.30 -5.53
C ILE A 214 -13.97 -16.45 -5.89
N VAL A 215 -14.52 -17.58 -6.37
CA VAL A 215 -13.71 -18.76 -6.73
C VAL A 215 -12.81 -18.45 -7.92
N ALA A 216 -13.32 -17.76 -8.95
CA ALA A 216 -12.57 -17.40 -10.14
C ALA A 216 -11.40 -16.46 -9.81
N MET A 217 -11.61 -15.43 -8.98
CA MET A 217 -10.55 -14.50 -8.56
C MET A 217 -9.48 -15.21 -7.73
N ILE A 218 -9.87 -16.05 -6.77
CA ILE A 218 -8.92 -16.84 -5.96
C ILE A 218 -8.10 -17.78 -6.87
N ALA A 219 -8.73 -18.43 -7.84
CA ALA A 219 -8.03 -19.33 -8.77
C ALA A 219 -7.05 -18.57 -9.66
N LEU A 220 -7.46 -17.39 -10.17
CA LEU A 220 -6.62 -16.53 -11.00
C LEU A 220 -5.42 -15.99 -10.19
N TYR A 221 -5.63 -15.56 -8.95
CA TYR A 221 -4.56 -15.13 -8.06
C TYR A 221 -3.59 -16.25 -7.70
N ALA A 222 -4.10 -17.44 -7.40
CA ALA A 222 -3.25 -18.60 -7.11
C ALA A 222 -2.37 -18.98 -8.31
N LEU A 223 -2.91 -18.91 -9.53
CA LEU A 223 -2.13 -19.11 -10.75
C LEU A 223 -1.08 -18.01 -10.94
N PHE A 224 -1.44 -16.76 -10.74
CA PHE A 224 -0.52 -15.62 -10.80
C PHE A 224 0.65 -15.79 -9.83
N LEU A 225 0.37 -16.10 -8.56
CA LEU A 225 1.41 -16.36 -7.57
C LEU A 225 2.32 -17.52 -7.97
N LYS A 226 1.75 -18.61 -8.49
CA LYS A 226 2.54 -19.75 -8.99
C LYS A 226 3.47 -19.35 -10.14
N MET A 227 3.03 -18.46 -11.02
CA MET A 227 3.86 -17.91 -12.10
C MET A 227 4.96 -17.01 -11.56
N GLN A 228 4.64 -16.13 -10.61
CA GLN A 228 5.56 -15.18 -10.01
C GLN A 228 6.67 -15.85 -9.19
N VAL A 229 6.33 -16.96 -8.49
CA VAL A 229 7.26 -17.73 -7.65
C VAL A 229 8.01 -18.81 -8.45
N GLY A 230 7.47 -19.22 -9.59
CA GLY A 230 7.93 -20.36 -10.36
C GLY A 230 8.99 -20.05 -11.42
N PRO A 231 9.20 -20.99 -12.36
CA PRO A 231 10.16 -20.83 -13.47
C PRO A 231 9.88 -19.63 -14.40
N HIS A 232 8.71 -19.05 -14.31
CA HIS A 232 8.25 -17.93 -15.13
C HIS A 232 8.41 -16.55 -14.44
N SER A 233 9.10 -16.48 -13.31
CA SER A 233 9.36 -15.21 -12.58
C SER A 233 10.08 -14.16 -13.43
N TYR A 234 10.79 -14.58 -14.48
CA TYR A 234 11.47 -13.66 -15.42
C TYR A 234 10.50 -12.72 -16.16
N PHE A 235 9.21 -13.04 -16.28
CA PHE A 235 8.20 -12.14 -16.87
C PHE A 235 8.10 -10.80 -16.13
N PHE A 236 8.37 -10.80 -14.83
CA PHE A 236 8.24 -9.65 -13.96
C PHE A 236 9.58 -8.95 -13.66
N SER A 237 10.63 -9.29 -14.40
CA SER A 237 11.98 -8.76 -14.22
C SER A 237 12.57 -8.22 -15.52
N TYR A 238 13.44 -7.23 -15.43
CA TYR A 238 14.19 -6.66 -16.54
C TYR A 238 15.66 -6.48 -16.18
N ALA A 239 16.56 -6.98 -17.01
CA ALA A 239 17.99 -6.85 -16.82
C ALA A 239 18.48 -5.55 -17.48
N TYR A 240 18.56 -4.46 -16.72
CA TYR A 240 19.08 -3.19 -17.22
C TYR A 240 20.53 -3.32 -17.65
N PRO A 241 20.94 -2.74 -18.83
CA PRO A 241 22.33 -2.72 -19.25
C PRO A 241 23.20 -2.05 -18.17
N ARG A 242 24.23 -2.75 -17.68
CA ARG A 242 25.20 -2.17 -16.76
C ARG A 242 25.96 -1.08 -17.51
N LYS A 243 25.87 0.18 -17.04
CA LYS A 243 26.80 1.23 -17.51
C LYS A 243 28.22 0.72 -17.22
N ALA A 244 29.04 0.58 -18.26
CA ALA A 244 30.45 0.20 -18.12
C ALA A 244 31.12 1.23 -17.20
N HIS A 245 31.43 0.83 -15.97
CA HIS A 245 32.29 1.63 -15.12
C HIS A 245 33.71 1.51 -15.62
N PRO A 246 34.49 2.62 -15.71
CA PRO A 246 35.94 2.54 -15.99
C PRO A 246 36.57 1.58 -14.97
N ALA A 247 37.34 0.63 -15.47
CA ALA A 247 38.03 -0.37 -14.67
C ALA A 247 38.88 0.33 -13.59
N GLY A 248 38.54 0.16 -12.31
CA GLY A 248 39.33 0.67 -11.20
C GLY A 248 38.55 1.28 -10.00
N GLN A 249 37.24 1.47 -10.10
CA GLN A 249 36.47 1.84 -8.90
C GLN A 249 35.78 0.61 -8.35
N PRO A 250 35.86 0.33 -7.02
CA PRO A 250 35.05 -0.71 -6.41
C PRO A 250 33.59 -0.33 -6.67
N SER A 251 32.83 -1.28 -7.22
CA SER A 251 31.38 -1.14 -7.33
C SER A 251 30.83 -1.00 -5.90
N HIS A 252 30.62 0.23 -5.45
CA HIS A 252 29.62 0.47 -4.46
C HIS A 252 28.28 0.14 -5.14
N GLY A 253 27.94 -1.16 -5.13
CA GLY A 253 26.53 -1.50 -5.10
C GLY A 253 25.98 -0.61 -3.99
N HIS A 254 24.96 0.18 -4.28
CA HIS A 254 24.16 0.75 -3.22
C HIS A 254 23.67 -0.46 -2.41
N ALA A 255 24.44 -0.86 -1.40
CA ALA A 255 23.89 -1.39 -0.20
C ALA A 255 22.95 -0.26 0.25
N GLU A 256 21.66 -0.41 -0.03
CA GLU A 256 20.63 0.22 0.78
C GLU A 256 21.10 -0.10 2.20
N GLU A 257 21.29 0.95 3.01
CA GLU A 257 21.65 0.80 4.41
C GLU A 257 20.77 -0.33 4.93
N GLU A 258 21.38 -1.44 5.34
CA GLU A 258 20.66 -2.56 5.95
C GLU A 258 20.02 -1.98 7.22
N ASP A 259 18.79 -1.53 7.07
CA ASP A 259 17.98 -1.13 8.20
C ASP A 259 17.83 -2.39 9.06
N GLU A 260 18.50 -2.43 10.21
CA GLU A 260 18.61 -3.58 11.12
C GLU A 260 17.26 -3.96 11.76
N GLY A 261 16.13 -3.56 11.16
CA GLY A 261 14.80 -3.91 11.62
C GLY A 261 14.66 -5.42 11.84
N SER A 262 14.22 -5.88 12.99
CA SER A 262 13.96 -7.30 13.23
C SER A 262 12.66 -7.72 12.53
N VAL A 263 12.64 -8.92 11.90
CA VAL A 263 11.43 -9.47 11.23
C VAL A 263 10.20 -9.43 12.14
N PRO A 264 10.26 -9.91 13.42
CA PRO A 264 9.10 -9.85 14.31
C PRO A 264 8.62 -8.41 14.59
N LEU A 265 9.55 -7.46 14.68
CA LEU A 265 9.21 -6.05 14.89
C LEU A 265 8.48 -5.46 13.68
N SER A 266 8.98 -5.72 12.46
CA SER A 266 8.34 -5.24 11.23
C SER A 266 6.93 -5.81 11.09
N ILE A 267 6.72 -7.11 11.35
CA ILE A 267 5.39 -7.72 11.35
C ILE A 267 4.47 -7.06 12.40
N GLY A 268 4.96 -6.85 13.62
CA GLY A 268 4.20 -6.19 14.68
C GLY A 268 3.79 -4.76 14.33
N LEU A 269 4.70 -4.00 13.70
CA LEU A 269 4.45 -2.62 13.27
C LEU A 269 3.51 -2.54 12.07
N ILE A 270 3.56 -3.49 11.13
CA ILE A 270 2.58 -3.61 10.05
C ILE A 270 1.19 -3.83 10.63
N ILE A 271 1.02 -4.84 11.51
CA ILE A 271 -0.27 -5.16 12.12
C ILE A 271 -0.80 -3.96 12.92
N ALA A 272 0.04 -3.35 13.77
CA ALA A 272 -0.34 -2.19 14.55
C ALA A 272 -0.73 -1.00 13.66
N GLY A 273 0.03 -0.75 12.59
CA GLY A 273 -0.25 0.30 11.62
C GLY A 273 -1.58 0.09 10.90
N VAL A 274 -1.84 -1.12 10.42
CA VAL A 274 -3.12 -1.48 9.77
C VAL A 274 -4.30 -1.27 10.70
N VAL A 275 -4.21 -1.70 11.96
CA VAL A 275 -5.27 -1.49 12.96
C VAL A 275 -5.49 0.01 13.24
N LEU A 276 -4.41 0.78 13.39
CA LEU A 276 -4.50 2.23 13.61
C LEU A 276 -5.11 2.96 12.41
N ILE A 277 -4.75 2.57 11.19
CA ILE A 277 -5.37 3.09 9.96
C ILE A 277 -6.88 2.82 9.98
N GLY A 278 -7.32 1.61 10.35
CA GLY A 278 -8.72 1.26 10.46
C GLY A 278 -9.48 2.19 11.42
N VAL A 279 -8.97 2.37 12.64
CA VAL A 279 -9.59 3.27 13.63
C VAL A 279 -9.66 4.72 13.14
N LEU A 280 -8.60 5.22 12.50
CA LEU A 280 -8.61 6.58 11.96
C LEU A 280 -9.53 6.72 10.75
N ALA A 281 -9.68 5.66 9.94
CA ALA A 281 -10.55 5.65 8.77
C ALA A 281 -12.04 5.73 9.17
N GLU A 282 -12.43 5.12 10.29
CA GLU A 282 -13.77 5.25 10.87
C GLU A 282 -14.09 6.73 11.12
N PHE A 283 -13.26 7.44 11.91
CA PHE A 283 -13.48 8.87 12.15
C PHE A 283 -13.39 9.73 10.89
N MET A 284 -12.43 9.42 10.01
CA MET A 284 -12.29 10.12 8.73
C MET A 284 -13.55 9.99 7.88
N SER A 285 -14.11 8.79 7.78
CA SER A 285 -15.35 8.51 7.04
C SER A 285 -16.51 9.30 7.61
N THR A 286 -16.69 9.27 8.93
CA THR A 286 -17.75 9.96 9.65
C THR A 286 -17.65 11.49 9.44
N PHE A 287 -16.47 12.09 9.63
CA PHE A 287 -16.29 13.53 9.43
C PHE A 287 -16.43 13.95 7.97
N LEU A 288 -15.94 13.13 7.03
CA LEU A 288 -16.06 13.43 5.61
C LEU A 288 -17.53 13.35 5.17
N SER A 289 -18.26 12.32 5.60
CA SER A 289 -19.69 12.16 5.30
C SER A 289 -20.52 13.34 5.83
N GLU A 290 -20.31 13.76 7.07
CA GLU A 290 -20.97 14.92 7.67
C GLU A 290 -20.65 16.22 6.89
N SER A 291 -19.39 16.40 6.49
CA SER A 291 -18.97 17.58 5.73
C SER A 291 -19.60 17.67 4.34
N LEU A 292 -19.89 16.52 3.73
CA LEU A 292 -20.46 16.42 2.37
C LEU A 292 -21.98 16.38 2.36
N GLU A 293 -22.64 16.11 3.49
CA GLU A 293 -24.09 16.04 3.58
C GLU A 293 -24.77 17.31 3.09
N GLY A 294 -25.74 17.19 2.16
CA GLY A 294 -26.45 18.32 1.56
C GLY A 294 -25.57 19.27 0.71
N THR A 295 -24.37 18.85 0.35
CA THR A 295 -23.55 19.53 -0.67
C THR A 295 -23.81 18.92 -2.05
N SER A 296 -23.30 19.58 -3.11
CA SER A 296 -23.32 19.03 -4.48
C SER A 296 -22.09 18.14 -4.76
N ALA A 297 -21.41 17.64 -3.73
CA ALA A 297 -20.24 16.79 -3.89
C ALA A 297 -20.64 15.44 -4.55
N PRO A 298 -19.82 14.91 -5.45
CA PRO A 298 -20.10 13.63 -6.10
C PRO A 298 -20.16 12.49 -5.07
N PRO A 299 -21.13 11.57 -5.18
CA PRO A 299 -21.22 10.40 -4.27
C PRO A 299 -19.96 9.53 -4.26
N ALA A 300 -19.27 9.43 -5.41
CA ALA A 300 -18.03 8.67 -5.54
C ALA A 300 -16.79 9.35 -4.92
N LEU A 301 -16.90 10.57 -4.37
CA LEU A 301 -15.75 11.27 -3.80
C LEU A 301 -15.09 10.49 -2.65
N MET A 302 -15.89 9.86 -1.78
CA MET A 302 -15.38 9.00 -0.71
C MET A 302 -14.53 7.86 -1.27
N ALA A 303 -15.02 7.22 -2.32
CA ALA A 303 -14.32 6.12 -2.98
C ALA A 303 -12.95 6.56 -3.55
N VAL A 304 -12.90 7.73 -4.21
CA VAL A 304 -11.64 8.30 -4.72
C VAL A 304 -10.67 8.66 -3.60
N VAL A 305 -11.17 9.19 -2.48
CA VAL A 305 -10.33 9.47 -1.29
C VAL A 305 -9.71 8.19 -0.75
N VAL A 306 -10.50 7.14 -0.57
CA VAL A 306 -10.02 5.83 -0.10
C VAL A 306 -8.97 5.26 -1.05
N ALA A 307 -9.27 5.24 -2.35
CA ALA A 307 -8.33 4.77 -3.37
C ALA A 307 -7.03 5.57 -3.39
N THR A 308 -7.09 6.90 -3.22
CA THR A 308 -5.90 7.76 -3.16
C THR A 308 -5.06 7.50 -1.91
N ILE A 309 -5.69 7.26 -0.76
CA ILE A 309 -4.99 6.90 0.47
C ILE A 309 -4.23 5.59 0.27
N SER A 310 -4.88 4.58 -0.27
CA SER A 310 -4.29 3.26 -0.55
C SER A 310 -3.12 3.37 -1.52
N ALA A 311 -3.28 4.11 -2.62
CA ALA A 311 -2.26 4.26 -3.67
C ALA A 311 -1.09 5.21 -3.28
N SER A 312 -1.14 5.89 -2.14
CA SER A 312 -0.15 6.92 -1.79
C SER A 312 1.30 6.42 -1.73
N PRO A 313 1.61 5.23 -1.15
CA PRO A 313 2.97 4.69 -1.15
C PRO A 313 3.46 4.36 -2.57
N GLU A 314 2.58 3.82 -3.40
CA GLU A 314 2.85 3.42 -4.77
C GLU A 314 3.16 4.63 -5.66
N ILE A 315 2.42 5.73 -5.53
CA ILE A 315 2.64 6.97 -6.26
C ILE A 315 4.09 7.44 -6.10
N LEU A 316 4.54 7.54 -4.85
CA LEU A 316 5.88 8.07 -4.56
C LEU A 316 6.99 7.14 -5.04
N THR A 317 6.80 5.83 -4.86
CA THR A 317 7.79 4.82 -5.25
C THR A 317 7.90 4.70 -6.78
N ALA A 318 6.77 4.72 -7.49
CA ALA A 318 6.73 4.69 -8.94
C ALA A 318 7.39 5.92 -9.56
N LEU A 319 7.08 7.13 -9.10
CA LEU A 319 7.68 8.36 -9.59
C LEU A 319 9.20 8.41 -9.39
N ARG A 320 9.67 7.98 -8.21
CA ARG A 320 11.11 7.87 -7.94
C ARG A 320 11.79 6.86 -8.86
N SER A 321 11.14 5.75 -9.16
CA SER A 321 11.64 4.69 -10.04
C SER A 321 11.74 5.18 -11.49
N ALA A 322 10.71 5.85 -12.01
CA ALA A 322 10.72 6.44 -13.36
C ALA A 322 11.86 7.45 -13.52
N LEU A 323 12.02 8.37 -12.55
CA LEU A 323 13.09 9.37 -12.57
C LEU A 323 14.51 8.77 -12.45
N ARG A 324 14.64 7.52 -12.00
CA ARG A 324 15.88 6.74 -11.97
C ARG A 324 16.07 5.83 -13.19
N ASN A 325 15.21 5.94 -14.20
CA ASN A 325 15.19 5.09 -15.39
C ASN A 325 14.99 3.59 -15.05
N ARG A 326 14.04 3.30 -14.14
CA ARG A 326 13.68 1.94 -13.72
C ARG A 326 12.21 1.68 -14.03
N MET A 327 11.86 1.68 -15.33
CA MET A 327 10.47 1.59 -15.78
C MET A 327 9.83 0.24 -15.46
N GLN A 328 10.58 -0.86 -15.42
CA GLN A 328 10.08 -2.15 -14.96
C GLN A 328 9.45 -2.07 -13.56
N ALA A 329 10.11 -1.35 -12.65
CA ALA A 329 9.55 -1.17 -11.30
C ALA A 329 8.24 -0.38 -11.32
N VAL A 330 8.12 0.62 -12.19
CA VAL A 330 6.87 1.39 -12.37
C VAL A 330 5.74 0.51 -12.87
N VAL A 331 5.99 -0.28 -13.91
CA VAL A 331 5.00 -1.23 -14.48
C VAL A 331 4.56 -2.24 -13.42
N ASN A 332 5.51 -2.82 -12.69
CA ASN A 332 5.19 -3.78 -11.63
C ASN A 332 4.38 -3.14 -10.49
N ILE A 333 4.69 -1.90 -10.10
CA ILE A 333 3.96 -1.18 -9.05
C ILE A 333 2.54 -0.85 -9.54
N ALA A 334 2.40 -0.10 -10.62
CA ALA A 334 1.10 0.40 -11.06
C ALA A 334 0.16 -0.72 -11.53
N MET A 335 0.64 -1.60 -12.41
CA MET A 335 -0.17 -2.70 -12.92
C MET A 335 -0.38 -3.79 -11.86
N GLY A 336 0.63 -4.03 -11.01
CA GLY A 336 0.54 -4.98 -9.91
C GLY A 336 -0.43 -4.52 -8.82
N ALA A 337 -0.45 -3.25 -8.46
CA ALA A 337 -1.42 -2.67 -7.54
C ALA A 337 -2.84 -2.82 -8.08
N SER A 338 -3.11 -2.36 -9.31
CA SER A 338 -4.42 -2.53 -9.96
C SER A 338 -4.89 -3.99 -9.99
N LEU A 339 -4.00 -4.92 -10.35
CA LEU A 339 -4.33 -6.35 -10.36
C LEU A 339 -4.70 -6.84 -8.98
N SER A 340 -3.91 -6.50 -7.96
CA SER A 340 -4.11 -6.94 -6.59
C SER A 340 -5.39 -6.41 -5.98
N THR A 341 -5.69 -5.13 -6.21
CA THR A 341 -6.95 -4.49 -5.80
C THR A 341 -8.14 -5.24 -6.39
N VAL A 342 -8.15 -5.54 -7.68
CA VAL A 342 -9.30 -6.26 -8.28
C VAL A 342 -9.36 -7.71 -7.79
N ILE A 343 -8.25 -8.45 -7.86
CA ILE A 343 -8.28 -9.90 -7.62
C ILE A 343 -8.43 -10.26 -6.13
N LEU A 344 -7.94 -9.43 -5.21
CA LEU A 344 -7.98 -9.72 -3.77
C LEU A 344 -9.11 -8.97 -3.06
N THR A 345 -9.31 -7.68 -3.38
CA THR A 345 -10.34 -6.87 -2.70
C THR A 345 -11.75 -7.34 -3.07
N VAL A 346 -12.02 -7.64 -4.36
CA VAL A 346 -13.34 -8.12 -4.80
C VAL A 346 -13.80 -9.35 -4.02
N PRO A 347 -13.08 -10.49 -4.00
CA PRO A 347 -13.59 -11.69 -3.33
C PRO A 347 -13.75 -11.52 -1.82
N VAL A 348 -12.91 -10.70 -1.19
CA VAL A 348 -13.04 -10.43 0.25
C VAL A 348 -14.28 -9.58 0.52
N MET A 349 -14.50 -8.52 -0.24
CA MET A 349 -15.65 -7.64 -0.05
C MET A 349 -16.97 -8.30 -0.44
N GLU A 350 -16.99 -9.10 -1.53
CA GLU A 350 -18.14 -9.94 -1.87
C GLU A 350 -18.44 -10.96 -0.76
N GLY A 351 -17.41 -11.59 -0.20
CA GLY A 351 -17.55 -12.52 0.91
C GLY A 351 -18.13 -11.85 2.16
N ILE A 352 -17.67 -10.66 2.52
CA ILE A 352 -18.21 -9.85 3.63
C ILE A 352 -19.68 -9.51 3.34
N ALA A 353 -19.99 -9.02 2.15
CA ALA A 353 -21.36 -8.65 1.78
C ALA A 353 -22.32 -9.85 1.82
N LEU A 354 -21.92 -11.00 1.30
CA LEU A 354 -22.70 -12.25 1.38
C LEU A 354 -22.94 -12.72 2.83
N TYR A 355 -21.93 -12.55 3.70
CA TYR A 355 -22.02 -12.94 5.10
C TYR A 355 -22.87 -11.98 5.93
N THR A 356 -22.73 -10.67 5.72
CA THR A 356 -23.45 -9.64 6.48
C THR A 356 -24.83 -9.34 5.93
N GLY A 357 -25.12 -9.71 4.68
CA GLY A 357 -26.37 -9.38 4.00
C GLY A 357 -26.50 -7.90 3.63
N GLN A 358 -25.38 -7.16 3.63
CA GLN A 358 -25.38 -5.74 3.24
C GLN A 358 -25.63 -5.57 1.73
N PRO A 359 -26.32 -4.47 1.32
CA PRO A 359 -26.51 -4.18 -0.09
C PRO A 359 -25.17 -3.94 -0.76
N PHE A 360 -24.92 -4.65 -1.88
CA PHE A 360 -23.65 -4.68 -2.56
C PHE A 360 -23.85 -4.75 -4.08
N ILE A 361 -23.32 -3.77 -4.81
CA ILE A 361 -23.46 -3.68 -6.27
C ILE A 361 -22.06 -3.49 -6.86
N MET A 362 -21.61 -4.51 -7.60
CA MET A 362 -20.33 -4.47 -8.32
C MET A 362 -20.47 -4.03 -9.78
N ALA A 363 -21.67 -4.07 -10.34
CA ALA A 363 -21.95 -3.65 -11.70
C ALA A 363 -21.54 -2.19 -11.93
N MET A 364 -20.65 -1.95 -12.90
CA MET A 364 -20.18 -0.61 -13.26
C MET A 364 -21.25 0.13 -14.07
N THR A 365 -21.27 1.46 -13.93
CA THR A 365 -22.07 2.32 -14.80
C THR A 365 -21.52 2.24 -16.25
N PRO A 366 -22.35 2.58 -17.27
CA PRO A 366 -21.87 2.62 -18.65
C PRO A 366 -20.66 3.52 -18.84
N VAL A 367 -20.58 4.65 -18.14
CA VAL A 367 -19.45 5.59 -18.22
C VAL A 367 -18.18 4.95 -17.64
N GLN A 368 -18.27 4.33 -16.47
CA GLN A 368 -17.15 3.61 -15.83
C GLN A 368 -16.67 2.47 -16.74
N THR A 369 -17.60 1.70 -17.32
CA THR A 369 -17.28 0.61 -18.26
C THR A 369 -16.51 1.12 -19.47
N VAL A 370 -16.96 2.20 -20.10
CA VAL A 370 -16.27 2.80 -21.26
C VAL A 370 -14.86 3.29 -20.86
N MET A 371 -14.73 3.97 -19.71
CA MET A 371 -13.43 4.46 -19.24
C MET A 371 -12.45 3.31 -18.95
N VAL A 372 -12.92 2.20 -18.35
CA VAL A 372 -12.09 1.00 -18.14
C VAL A 372 -11.64 0.40 -19.46
N PHE A 373 -12.55 0.24 -20.44
CA PHE A 373 -12.19 -0.29 -21.76
C PHE A 373 -11.16 0.57 -22.45
N ILE A 374 -11.36 1.90 -22.50
CA ILE A 374 -10.39 2.81 -23.13
C ILE A 374 -9.04 2.72 -22.42
N THR A 375 -9.02 2.71 -21.09
CA THR A 375 -7.80 2.59 -20.28
C THR A 375 -7.05 1.30 -20.58
N LEU A 376 -7.74 0.16 -20.56
CA LEU A 376 -7.10 -1.15 -20.76
C LEU A 376 -6.66 -1.37 -22.21
N ILE A 377 -7.41 -0.83 -23.21
CA ILE A 377 -6.99 -0.83 -24.61
C ILE A 377 -5.74 0.05 -24.78
N ALA A 378 -5.73 1.27 -24.22
CA ALA A 378 -4.57 2.15 -24.28
C ALA A 378 -3.34 1.48 -23.61
N ALA A 379 -3.52 0.89 -22.43
CA ALA A 379 -2.46 0.15 -21.77
C ALA A 379 -1.97 -1.05 -22.59
N ALA A 380 -2.87 -1.82 -23.21
CA ALA A 380 -2.50 -2.95 -24.06
C ALA A 380 -1.71 -2.53 -25.31
N ILE A 381 -1.97 -1.34 -25.85
CA ILE A 381 -1.22 -0.79 -26.98
C ILE A 381 0.15 -0.28 -26.51
N ASN A 382 0.17 0.55 -25.47
CA ASN A 382 1.37 1.22 -24.98
C ASN A 382 2.35 0.27 -24.29
N LEU A 383 1.87 -0.82 -23.68
CA LEU A 383 2.72 -1.78 -22.99
C LEU A 383 3.12 -2.99 -23.86
N ASN A 384 2.92 -2.94 -25.17
CA ASN A 384 3.11 -4.09 -26.05
C ASN A 384 4.54 -4.25 -26.59
N ASP A 385 5.33 -3.17 -26.65
CA ASP A 385 6.66 -3.15 -27.29
C ASP A 385 7.84 -3.21 -26.31
N GLY A 386 7.58 -3.13 -25.00
CA GLY A 386 8.61 -3.21 -23.96
C GLY A 386 9.39 -1.92 -23.73
N GLU A 387 8.93 -0.81 -24.29
CA GLU A 387 9.46 0.53 -24.09
C GLU A 387 8.30 1.49 -23.81
N THR A 388 8.55 2.58 -23.12
CA THR A 388 7.57 3.65 -22.93
C THR A 388 8.22 5.01 -23.04
N ASN A 389 7.43 6.01 -23.40
CA ASN A 389 7.89 7.36 -23.66
C ASN A 389 6.90 8.41 -23.10
N ALA A 390 7.29 9.69 -23.20
CA ALA A 390 6.48 10.79 -22.65
C ALA A 390 5.11 10.94 -23.33
N ILE A 391 4.95 10.54 -24.62
CA ILE A 391 3.67 10.66 -25.34
C ILE A 391 2.69 9.63 -24.77
N GLU A 392 3.11 8.40 -24.60
CA GLU A 392 2.32 7.34 -24.00
C GLU A 392 1.92 7.69 -22.55
N GLY A 393 2.88 8.21 -21.76
CA GLY A 393 2.60 8.72 -20.43
C GLY A 393 1.55 9.83 -20.43
N MET A 394 1.62 10.77 -21.38
CA MET A 394 0.64 11.85 -21.52
C MET A 394 -0.74 11.33 -21.90
N THR A 395 -0.85 10.30 -22.78
CA THR A 395 -2.15 9.73 -23.14
C THR A 395 -2.87 9.15 -21.92
N HIS A 396 -2.17 8.38 -21.08
CA HIS A 396 -2.70 7.88 -19.81
C HIS A 396 -3.05 9.01 -18.85
N PHE A 397 -2.19 10.02 -18.71
CA PHE A 397 -2.45 11.14 -17.82
C PHE A 397 -3.66 11.97 -18.24
N ILE A 398 -3.95 12.09 -19.53
CA ILE A 398 -5.18 12.70 -20.03
C ILE A 398 -6.41 11.84 -19.68
N LEU A 399 -6.31 10.51 -19.75
CA LEU A 399 -7.38 9.62 -19.28
C LEU A 399 -7.62 9.78 -17.78
N PHE A 400 -6.57 9.96 -16.98
CA PHE A 400 -6.70 10.29 -15.55
C PHE A 400 -7.42 11.63 -15.35
N ALA A 401 -7.03 12.68 -16.08
CA ALA A 401 -7.70 13.98 -16.02
C ALA A 401 -9.17 13.88 -16.43
N THR A 402 -9.49 13.02 -17.42
CA THR A 402 -10.86 12.74 -17.86
C THR A 402 -11.64 12.04 -16.73
N PHE A 403 -11.06 11.05 -16.07
CA PHE A 403 -11.66 10.40 -14.89
C PHE A 403 -12.00 11.42 -13.80
N ILE A 404 -11.07 12.30 -13.46
CA ILE A 404 -11.31 13.37 -12.47
C ILE A 404 -12.42 14.32 -12.92
N MET A 405 -12.46 14.67 -14.20
CA MET A 405 -13.53 15.53 -14.75
C MET A 405 -14.90 14.85 -14.66
N LEU A 406 -14.98 13.56 -15.02
CA LEU A 406 -16.22 12.78 -14.91
C LEU A 406 -16.70 12.68 -13.46
N LEU A 407 -15.79 12.51 -12.50
CA LEU A 407 -16.10 12.54 -11.08
C LEU A 407 -16.79 13.86 -10.70
N PHE A 408 -16.25 15.01 -11.12
CA PHE A 408 -16.87 16.32 -10.83
C PHE A 408 -18.22 16.52 -11.53
N LEU A 409 -18.48 15.82 -12.61
CA LEU A 409 -19.80 15.81 -13.27
C LEU A 409 -20.78 14.84 -12.60
N GLY A 410 -20.35 14.06 -11.60
CA GLY A 410 -21.19 13.09 -10.92
C GLY A 410 -21.46 11.81 -11.72
N LEU A 411 -20.54 11.43 -12.63
CA LEU A 411 -20.66 10.31 -13.57
C LEU A 411 -19.72 9.14 -13.21
#